data_4fb6bfca621a409db8f5af1fca99f5b6
#
_entry.id   4fb6bfca621a409db8f5af1fca99f5b6
#
_cell.length_a   1.000
_cell.length_b   1.000
_cell.length_c   1.000
_cell.angle_alpha   90.00
_cell.angle_beta   90.00
_cell.angle_gamma   90.00
#
_symmetry.space_group_name_H-M   'P 1'
#
loop_
_entity.id
_entity.type
_entity.pdbx_description
1 polymer ?
#
loop_
_entity_poly.entity_id
_entity_poly.type
_entity_poly.pdbx_seq_one_letter_code
_entity_poly.pdbx_strand_id
1 'polypeptide(L)'
;MIQRFADWLVYDIFGLDASTALGEAINFFFYDTIKILILLFFISVIMDIINAYFPIERLRNYLTSRKLYGLQYFFAALFGAITPFCSCSSIPLFIGFVKGGIPLGVTFAYLITSPLVNEVAVAMFIGTFGLRITSIYVISGILLGMVGGFILGKMKLEPYLSDWVKQIQQNSTSDSGTWEKEHTPFFRRLPIIMQEAWGIVKGVLLYILIGIGIGAFMHGYVPEGFFEQYMSKDNWFAVPLSVVLAVPMYANAAGIVPVIEVFVAKGIPIGTALAFMMAVVGLSLPEATLLKKVMTWRLIGIFFGLITLFIIMLGYLYNMVL
;
A
#
# COMPACT_ATOMS: atom_id res chain seq x y z
N MET A 1 -9.16 10.04 -19.22
CA MET A 1 -9.21 11.50 -19.04
C MET A 1 -7.94 12.03 -18.40
N ILE A 2 -7.50 11.54 -17.24
CA ILE A 2 -6.29 12.04 -16.54
C ILE A 2 -5.05 11.89 -17.42
N GLN A 3 -4.87 10.74 -18.10
CA GLN A 3 -3.74 10.52 -19.01
C GLN A 3 -3.71 11.55 -20.14
N ARG A 4 -4.84 11.78 -20.81
CA ARG A 4 -4.92 12.79 -21.88
C ARG A 4 -4.60 14.20 -21.40
N PHE A 5 -4.94 14.51 -20.15
CA PHE A 5 -4.59 15.79 -19.54
C PHE A 5 -3.10 15.88 -19.25
N ALA A 6 -2.49 14.81 -18.74
CA ALA A 6 -1.04 14.76 -18.53
C ALA A 6 -0.26 14.84 -19.85
N ASP A 7 -0.71 14.10 -20.87
CA ASP A 7 -0.13 14.13 -22.22
C ASP A 7 -0.17 15.54 -22.82
N TRP A 8 -1.33 16.18 -22.76
CA TRP A 8 -1.50 17.55 -23.23
C TRP A 8 -0.61 18.55 -22.47
N LEU A 9 -0.53 18.41 -21.14
CA LEU A 9 0.29 19.31 -20.32
C LEU A 9 1.78 19.16 -20.63
N VAL A 10 2.26 17.92 -20.76
CA VAL A 10 3.70 17.62 -20.88
C VAL A 10 4.19 17.75 -22.32
N TYR A 11 3.43 17.24 -23.27
CA TYR A 11 3.86 17.19 -24.66
C TYR A 11 3.43 18.44 -25.45
N ASP A 12 2.22 18.95 -25.24
CA ASP A 12 1.70 20.10 -25.99
C ASP A 12 2.09 21.44 -25.35
N ILE A 13 2.02 21.57 -24.00
CA ILE A 13 2.34 22.85 -23.31
C ILE A 13 3.83 22.97 -23.00
N PHE A 14 4.44 21.94 -22.38
CA PHE A 14 5.87 21.98 -22.04
C PHE A 14 6.76 21.67 -23.25
N GLY A 15 6.19 21.13 -24.35
CA GLY A 15 6.92 20.83 -25.58
C GLY A 15 7.97 19.74 -25.42
N LEU A 16 7.79 18.84 -24.44
CA LEU A 16 8.71 17.72 -24.23
C LEU A 16 8.39 16.61 -25.23
N ASP A 17 9.43 15.96 -25.73
CA ASP A 17 9.27 14.85 -26.65
C ASP A 17 8.90 13.57 -25.87
N ALA A 18 7.84 12.89 -26.31
CA ALA A 18 7.36 11.64 -25.71
C ALA A 18 8.37 10.48 -25.83
N SER A 19 9.35 10.58 -26.74
CA SER A 19 10.39 9.58 -26.92
C SER A 19 11.59 9.74 -25.97
N THR A 20 11.64 10.82 -25.19
CA THR A 20 12.73 11.10 -24.27
C THR A 20 12.45 10.57 -22.86
N ALA A 21 13.46 10.01 -22.20
CA ALA A 21 13.38 9.56 -20.80
C ALA A 21 12.84 10.66 -19.87
N LEU A 22 13.19 11.91 -20.11
CA LEU A 22 12.69 13.06 -19.36
C LEU A 22 11.21 13.31 -19.61
N GLY A 23 10.75 13.23 -20.88
CA GLY A 23 9.35 13.40 -21.24
C GLY A 23 8.47 12.32 -20.61
N GLU A 24 8.90 11.06 -20.67
CA GLU A 24 8.20 9.94 -20.02
C GLU A 24 8.16 10.09 -18.49
N ALA A 25 9.28 10.44 -17.84
CA ALA A 25 9.34 10.64 -16.39
C ALA A 25 8.42 11.77 -15.93
N ILE A 26 8.40 12.90 -16.62
CA ILE A 26 7.56 14.05 -16.27
C ILE A 26 6.08 13.74 -16.51
N ASN A 27 5.75 13.04 -17.60
CA ASN A 27 4.38 12.60 -17.88
C ASN A 27 3.88 11.65 -16.79
N PHE A 28 4.68 10.65 -16.43
CA PHE A 28 4.38 9.73 -15.32
C PHE A 28 4.17 10.48 -14.00
N PHE A 29 5.04 11.46 -13.69
CA PHE A 29 4.93 12.27 -12.48
C PHE A 29 3.59 13.01 -12.39
N PHE A 30 3.20 13.74 -13.43
CA PHE A 30 1.93 14.48 -13.43
C PHE A 30 0.72 13.54 -13.43
N TYR A 31 0.76 12.49 -14.25
CA TYR A 31 -0.32 11.52 -14.32
C TYR A 31 -0.60 10.84 -12.99
N ASP A 32 0.43 10.26 -12.37
CA ASP A 32 0.27 9.54 -11.11
C ASP A 32 0.00 10.49 -9.92
N THR A 33 0.59 11.67 -9.89
CA THR A 33 0.30 12.67 -8.86
C THR A 33 -1.19 13.04 -8.86
N ILE A 34 -1.74 13.41 -10.01
CA ILE A 34 -3.15 13.80 -10.13
C ILE A 34 -4.06 12.62 -9.78
N LYS A 35 -3.78 11.45 -10.31
CA LYS A 35 -4.53 10.21 -10.05
C LYS A 35 -4.56 9.85 -8.57
N ILE A 36 -3.40 9.88 -7.90
CA ILE A 36 -3.27 9.52 -6.49
C ILE A 36 -3.97 10.57 -5.60
N LEU A 37 -3.82 11.86 -5.89
CA LEU A 37 -4.47 12.91 -5.10
C LEU A 37 -6.00 12.83 -5.19
N ILE A 38 -6.54 12.60 -6.38
CA ILE A 38 -7.98 12.43 -6.58
C ILE A 38 -8.46 11.18 -5.82
N LEU A 39 -7.78 10.04 -6.00
CA LEU A 39 -8.14 8.79 -5.35
C LEU A 39 -8.09 8.92 -3.83
N LEU A 40 -7.00 9.50 -3.29
CA LEU A 40 -6.82 9.73 -1.87
C LEU A 40 -7.92 10.60 -1.27
N PHE A 41 -8.31 11.69 -1.97
CA PHE A 41 -9.38 12.55 -1.52
C PHE A 41 -10.72 11.82 -1.46
N PHE A 42 -11.11 11.14 -2.53
CA PHE A 42 -12.39 10.40 -2.56
C PHE A 42 -12.44 9.28 -1.51
N ILE A 43 -11.35 8.51 -1.36
CA ILE A 43 -11.31 7.45 -0.36
C ILE A 43 -11.32 8.03 1.05
N SER A 44 -10.62 9.13 1.31
CA SER A 44 -10.69 9.82 2.61
C SER A 44 -12.11 10.25 2.94
N VAL A 45 -12.83 10.85 1.98
CA VAL A 45 -14.23 11.23 2.16
C VAL A 45 -15.12 10.01 2.46
N ILE A 46 -14.96 8.92 1.70
CA ILE A 46 -15.73 7.67 1.91
C ILE A 46 -15.44 7.11 3.31
N MET A 47 -14.17 7.10 3.73
CA MET A 47 -13.78 6.61 5.05
C MET A 47 -14.30 7.47 6.18
N ASP A 48 -14.28 8.78 6.04
CA ASP A 48 -14.84 9.69 7.04
C ASP A 48 -16.36 9.53 7.14
N ILE A 49 -17.04 9.28 6.01
CA ILE A 49 -18.46 8.91 6.01
C ILE A 49 -18.68 7.59 6.75
N ILE A 50 -17.89 6.56 6.44
CA ILE A 50 -17.99 5.24 7.11
C ILE A 50 -17.73 5.42 8.62
N ASN A 51 -16.68 6.14 9.00
CA ASN A 51 -16.34 6.41 10.41
C ASN A 51 -17.44 7.19 11.14
N ALA A 52 -18.16 8.08 10.44
CA ALA A 52 -19.24 8.87 11.01
C ALA A 52 -20.52 8.06 11.28
N TYR A 53 -20.77 7.01 10.48
CA TYR A 53 -22.02 6.23 10.56
C TYR A 53 -21.81 4.79 11.07
N PHE A 54 -20.60 4.25 10.96
CA PHE A 54 -20.30 2.90 11.41
C PHE A 54 -19.83 2.94 12.87
N PRO A 55 -20.46 2.19 13.79
CA PRO A 55 -20.09 2.18 15.21
C PRO A 55 -18.78 1.40 15.41
N ILE A 56 -17.67 2.04 15.09
CA ILE A 56 -16.31 1.45 15.22
C ILE A 56 -16.03 1.00 16.65
N GLU A 57 -16.64 1.65 17.66
CA GLU A 57 -16.54 1.24 19.05
C GLU A 57 -17.13 -0.16 19.31
N ARG A 58 -18.22 -0.53 18.63
CA ARG A 58 -18.76 -1.90 18.71
C ARG A 58 -17.82 -2.91 18.10
N LEU A 59 -17.22 -2.58 16.95
CA LEU A 59 -16.21 -3.42 16.29
C LEU A 59 -14.96 -3.54 17.19
N ARG A 60 -14.47 -2.44 17.73
CA ARG A 60 -13.36 -2.43 18.71
C ARG A 60 -13.66 -3.31 19.89
N ASN A 61 -14.81 -3.12 20.57
CA ASN A 61 -15.20 -3.89 21.73
C ASN A 61 -15.35 -5.38 21.39
N TYR A 62 -15.85 -5.72 20.20
CA TYR A 62 -15.94 -7.09 19.73
C TYR A 62 -14.56 -7.71 19.49
N LEU A 63 -13.64 -6.97 18.86
CA LEU A 63 -12.27 -7.41 18.59
C LEU A 63 -11.39 -7.48 19.85
N THR A 64 -11.68 -6.63 20.86
CA THR A 64 -10.87 -6.55 22.09
C THR A 64 -11.42 -7.45 23.21
N SER A 65 -12.75 -7.61 23.30
CA SER A 65 -13.40 -8.36 24.39
C SER A 65 -13.43 -9.87 24.20
N ARG A 66 -13.35 -10.34 22.95
CA ARG A 66 -13.25 -11.79 22.68
C ARG A 66 -11.80 -12.18 22.50
N LYS A 67 -11.35 -13.20 23.24
CA LYS A 67 -10.07 -13.90 22.99
C LYS A 67 -10.21 -14.67 21.67
N LEU A 68 -10.09 -13.96 20.54
CA LEU A 68 -10.24 -14.53 19.20
C LEU A 68 -8.97 -15.31 18.75
N TYR A 69 -8.06 -15.65 19.68
CA TYR A 69 -6.88 -16.52 19.45
C TYR A 69 -6.14 -16.30 18.11
N GLY A 70 -6.08 -15.05 17.63
CA GLY A 70 -5.43 -14.73 16.36
C GLY A 70 -6.38 -14.59 15.15
N LEU A 71 -7.64 -14.97 15.26
CA LEU A 71 -8.63 -14.87 14.17
C LEU A 71 -8.87 -13.40 13.74
N GLN A 72 -8.65 -12.46 14.62
CA GLN A 72 -8.70 -11.01 14.33
C GLN A 72 -7.69 -10.60 13.26
N TYR A 73 -6.50 -11.19 13.25
CA TYR A 73 -5.47 -10.91 12.22
C TYR A 73 -5.87 -11.49 10.87
N PHE A 74 -6.49 -12.68 10.88
CA PHE A 74 -7.01 -13.30 9.67
C PHE A 74 -8.11 -12.45 9.03
N PHE A 75 -9.08 -11.99 9.80
CA PHE A 75 -10.15 -11.14 9.28
C PHE A 75 -9.63 -9.79 8.78
N ALA A 76 -8.65 -9.20 9.46
CA ALA A 76 -8.03 -7.96 9.01
C ALA A 76 -7.25 -8.15 7.71
N ALA A 77 -6.49 -9.24 7.57
CA ALA A 77 -5.78 -9.59 6.34
C ALA A 77 -6.75 -9.89 5.20
N LEU A 78 -7.81 -10.66 5.48
CA LEU A 78 -8.85 -10.96 4.50
C LEU A 78 -9.58 -9.68 4.03
N PHE A 79 -9.88 -8.78 4.96
CA PHE A 79 -10.47 -7.48 4.64
C PHE A 79 -9.51 -6.66 3.75
N GLY A 80 -8.21 -6.68 4.04
CA GLY A 80 -7.18 -6.07 3.20
C GLY A 80 -7.15 -6.63 1.79
N ALA A 81 -7.30 -7.95 1.64
CA ALA A 81 -7.29 -8.62 0.33
C ALA A 81 -8.54 -8.37 -0.52
N ILE A 82 -9.69 -8.13 0.12
CA ILE A 82 -10.96 -7.90 -0.58
C ILE A 82 -11.15 -6.41 -0.93
N THR A 83 -10.51 -5.50 -0.17
CA THR A 83 -10.69 -4.06 -0.39
C THR A 83 -9.80 -3.55 -1.53
N PRO A 84 -10.37 -2.82 -2.52
CA PRO A 84 -9.65 -2.33 -3.69
C PRO A 84 -8.76 -1.12 -3.35
N PHE A 85 -7.96 -1.22 -2.31
CA PHE A 85 -7.15 -0.11 -1.84
C PHE A 85 -5.68 -0.28 -2.21
N CYS A 86 -5.11 0.73 -2.87
CA CYS A 86 -3.67 0.84 -3.01
C CYS A 86 -3.03 1.27 -1.67
N SER A 87 -1.73 1.17 -1.54
CA SER A 87 -0.99 1.62 -0.35
C SER A 87 -1.30 3.07 0.06
N CYS A 88 -1.50 3.96 -0.92
CA CYS A 88 -1.86 5.36 -0.65
C CYS A 88 -3.22 5.53 0.05
N SER A 89 -4.19 4.71 -0.31
CA SER A 89 -5.54 4.74 0.27
C SER A 89 -5.66 3.93 1.56
N SER A 90 -4.73 3.03 1.81
CA SER A 90 -4.64 2.28 3.07
C SER A 90 -4.26 3.16 4.26
N ILE A 91 -3.58 4.31 4.03
CA ILE A 91 -3.16 5.23 5.09
C ILE A 91 -4.33 5.91 5.79
N PRO A 92 -5.33 6.50 5.12
CA PRO A 92 -6.52 7.03 5.78
C PRO A 92 -7.26 5.97 6.60
N LEU A 93 -7.34 4.75 6.06
CA LEU A 93 -7.97 3.64 6.77
C LEU A 93 -7.16 3.21 8.00
N PHE A 94 -5.84 3.16 7.88
CA PHE A 94 -4.93 2.94 9.01
C PHE A 94 -5.17 3.96 10.12
N ILE A 95 -5.25 5.25 9.77
CA ILE A 95 -5.54 6.33 10.71
C ILE A 95 -6.93 6.12 11.34
N GLY A 96 -7.94 5.77 10.55
CA GLY A 96 -9.29 5.47 11.01
C GLY A 96 -9.33 4.32 12.02
N PHE A 97 -8.61 3.24 11.76
CA PHE A 97 -8.49 2.10 12.66
C PHE A 97 -7.78 2.47 13.97
N VAL A 98 -6.70 3.25 13.89
CA VAL A 98 -5.96 3.72 15.06
C VAL A 98 -6.81 4.71 15.87
N LYS A 99 -7.53 5.62 15.22
CA LYS A 99 -8.53 6.50 15.87
C LYS A 99 -9.62 5.68 16.59
N GLY A 100 -10.14 4.65 15.93
CA GLY A 100 -11.15 3.74 16.49
C GLY A 100 -10.61 2.84 17.61
N GLY A 101 -9.31 2.90 17.92
CA GLY A 101 -8.66 2.13 18.97
C GLY A 101 -8.55 0.63 18.65
N ILE A 102 -8.54 0.26 17.38
CA ILE A 102 -8.25 -1.11 16.94
C ILE A 102 -6.79 -1.43 17.27
N PRO A 103 -6.47 -2.63 17.80
CA PRO A 103 -5.10 -3.01 18.13
C PRO A 103 -4.16 -2.85 16.94
N LEU A 104 -2.99 -2.25 17.17
CA LEU A 104 -2.04 -1.88 16.12
C LEU A 104 -1.62 -3.08 15.26
N GLY A 105 -1.45 -4.27 15.87
CA GLY A 105 -1.14 -5.48 15.11
C GLY A 105 -2.21 -5.90 14.11
N VAL A 106 -3.49 -5.72 14.44
CA VAL A 106 -4.62 -5.99 13.54
C VAL A 106 -4.62 -5.00 12.38
N THR A 107 -4.33 -3.74 12.69
CA THR A 107 -4.19 -2.68 11.69
C THR A 107 -3.00 -2.95 10.75
N PHE A 108 -1.89 -3.47 11.27
CA PHE A 108 -0.76 -3.89 10.44
C PHE A 108 -1.08 -5.10 9.57
N ALA A 109 -1.85 -6.07 10.05
CA ALA A 109 -2.27 -7.20 9.20
C ALA A 109 -3.03 -6.70 7.97
N TYR A 110 -3.94 -5.75 8.14
CA TYR A 110 -4.61 -5.07 7.05
C TYR A 110 -3.63 -4.33 6.13
N LEU A 111 -2.76 -3.50 6.71
CA LEU A 111 -1.83 -2.64 5.96
C LEU A 111 -0.82 -3.43 5.13
N ILE A 112 -0.41 -4.61 5.57
CA ILE A 112 0.50 -5.51 4.84
C ILE A 112 -0.25 -6.16 3.67
N THR A 113 -1.47 -6.67 3.92
CA THR A 113 -2.17 -7.46 2.90
C THR A 113 -2.75 -6.60 1.78
N SER A 114 -3.28 -5.43 2.11
CA SER A 114 -3.99 -4.56 1.16
C SER A 114 -3.18 -4.19 -0.10
N PRO A 115 -1.91 -3.75 -0.04
CA PRO A 115 -1.14 -3.49 -1.24
C PRO A 115 -0.68 -4.77 -1.95
N LEU A 116 -0.39 -5.84 -1.20
CA LEU A 116 0.16 -7.08 -1.76
C LEU A 116 -0.89 -7.89 -2.53
N VAL A 117 -2.11 -7.95 -2.00
CA VAL A 117 -3.21 -8.76 -2.58
C VAL A 117 -4.37 -7.85 -2.90
N ASN A 118 -4.45 -7.38 -4.14
CA ASN A 118 -5.59 -6.60 -4.59
C ASN A 118 -6.30 -7.29 -5.77
N GLU A 119 -7.60 -7.00 -5.95
CA GLU A 119 -8.44 -7.69 -6.93
C GLU A 119 -7.95 -7.51 -8.36
N VAL A 120 -7.37 -6.36 -8.72
CA VAL A 120 -6.85 -6.10 -10.07
C VAL A 120 -5.65 -6.99 -10.36
N ALA A 121 -4.70 -7.09 -9.41
CA ALA A 121 -3.57 -7.99 -9.52
C ALA A 121 -4.03 -9.45 -9.62
N VAL A 122 -4.99 -9.85 -8.78
CA VAL A 122 -5.55 -11.21 -8.78
C VAL A 122 -6.23 -11.54 -10.11
N ALA A 123 -7.05 -10.63 -10.64
CA ALA A 123 -7.71 -10.81 -11.93
C ALA A 123 -6.69 -10.94 -13.09
N MET A 124 -5.66 -10.11 -13.10
CA MET A 124 -4.60 -10.19 -14.10
C MET A 124 -3.80 -11.50 -13.97
N PHE A 125 -3.45 -11.91 -12.75
CA PHE A 125 -2.73 -13.17 -12.51
C PHE A 125 -3.53 -14.41 -12.93
N ILE A 126 -4.84 -14.41 -12.75
CA ILE A 126 -5.68 -15.50 -13.25
C ILE A 126 -5.57 -15.60 -14.77
N GLY A 127 -5.55 -14.46 -15.47
CA GLY A 127 -5.41 -14.40 -16.92
C GLY A 127 -4.04 -14.84 -17.45
N THR A 128 -2.96 -14.49 -16.76
CA THR A 128 -1.58 -14.71 -17.23
C THR A 128 -0.98 -16.02 -16.71
N PHE A 129 -1.11 -16.31 -15.43
CA PHE A 129 -0.45 -17.43 -14.74
C PHE A 129 -1.40 -18.56 -14.33
N GLY A 130 -2.71 -18.37 -14.51
CA GLY A 130 -3.75 -19.34 -14.17
C GLY A 130 -4.07 -19.41 -12.67
N LEU A 131 -5.11 -20.16 -12.35
CA LEU A 131 -5.70 -20.24 -11.01
C LEU A 131 -4.75 -20.80 -9.94
N ARG A 132 -3.90 -21.77 -10.30
CA ARG A 132 -3.00 -22.45 -9.35
C ARG A 132 -1.99 -21.45 -8.75
N ILE A 133 -1.29 -20.71 -9.58
CA ILE A 133 -0.27 -19.74 -9.15
C ILE A 133 -0.93 -18.60 -8.41
N THR A 134 -2.04 -18.10 -8.93
CA THR A 134 -2.82 -17.02 -8.29
C THR A 134 -3.31 -17.42 -6.90
N SER A 135 -3.84 -18.63 -6.73
CA SER A 135 -4.32 -19.11 -5.43
C SER A 135 -3.19 -19.17 -4.40
N ILE A 136 -2.02 -19.69 -4.79
CA ILE A 136 -0.83 -19.75 -3.93
C ILE A 136 -0.40 -18.35 -3.53
N TYR A 137 -0.37 -17.40 -4.48
CA TYR A 137 -0.02 -16.01 -4.23
C TYR A 137 -0.99 -15.33 -3.24
N VAL A 138 -2.29 -15.46 -3.44
CA VAL A 138 -3.32 -14.87 -2.56
C VAL A 138 -3.26 -15.44 -1.16
N ILE A 139 -3.21 -16.77 -1.04
CA ILE A 139 -3.15 -17.44 0.26
C ILE A 139 -1.89 -17.04 1.03
N SER A 140 -0.74 -17.04 0.37
CA SER A 140 0.52 -16.67 1.00
C SER A 140 0.58 -15.18 1.36
N GLY A 141 -0.01 -14.28 0.56
CA GLY A 141 -0.13 -12.86 0.88
C GLY A 141 -1.00 -12.61 2.12
N ILE A 142 -2.14 -13.31 2.24
CA ILE A 142 -3.00 -13.26 3.43
C ILE A 142 -2.26 -13.81 4.66
N LEU A 143 -1.57 -14.94 4.52
CA LEU A 143 -0.78 -15.52 5.60
C LEU A 143 0.36 -14.58 6.05
N LEU A 144 1.04 -13.94 5.10
CA LEU A 144 2.08 -12.95 5.38
C LEU A 144 1.51 -11.78 6.19
N GLY A 145 0.36 -11.23 5.79
CA GLY A 145 -0.31 -10.16 6.52
C GLY A 145 -0.73 -10.58 7.91
N MET A 146 -1.29 -11.79 8.06
CA MET A 146 -1.70 -12.34 9.35
C MET A 146 -0.50 -12.53 10.30
N VAL A 147 0.54 -13.20 9.85
CA VAL A 147 1.75 -13.49 10.65
C VAL A 147 2.53 -12.20 10.94
N GLY A 148 2.71 -11.34 9.93
CA GLY A 148 3.36 -10.05 10.09
C GLY A 148 2.64 -9.15 11.09
N GLY A 149 1.33 -9.02 10.96
CA GLY A 149 0.50 -8.27 11.91
C GLY A 149 0.56 -8.82 13.33
N PHE A 150 0.55 -10.15 13.49
CA PHE A 150 0.70 -10.79 14.79
C PHE A 150 2.06 -10.50 15.44
N ILE A 151 3.15 -10.62 14.68
CA ILE A 151 4.52 -10.36 15.19
C ILE A 151 4.65 -8.88 15.57
N LEU A 152 4.27 -7.96 14.67
CA LEU A 152 4.31 -6.51 14.95
C LEU A 152 3.42 -6.12 16.12
N GLY A 153 2.26 -6.76 16.27
CA GLY A 153 1.36 -6.54 17.41
C GLY A 153 1.96 -6.97 18.75
N LYS A 154 2.76 -8.05 18.77
CA LYS A 154 3.48 -8.47 19.99
C LYS A 154 4.64 -7.56 20.39
N MET A 155 5.22 -6.83 19.42
CA MET A 155 6.36 -5.96 19.68
C MET A 155 5.99 -4.64 20.37
N LYS A 156 4.70 -4.37 20.63
CA LYS A 156 4.22 -3.16 21.33
C LYS A 156 4.80 -1.88 20.74
N LEU A 157 4.58 -1.66 19.45
CA LEU A 157 5.18 -0.59 18.66
C LEU A 157 4.42 0.75 18.74
N GLU A 158 3.40 0.86 19.59
CA GLU A 158 2.59 2.07 19.79
C GLU A 158 3.43 3.33 20.09
N PRO A 159 4.54 3.27 20.87
CA PRO A 159 5.38 4.43 21.12
C PRO A 159 6.05 5.03 19.88
N TYR A 160 6.20 4.23 18.82
CA TYR A 160 6.84 4.63 17.56
C TYR A 160 5.86 5.15 16.50
N LEU A 161 4.58 5.31 16.82
CA LEU A 161 3.64 6.08 16.02
C LEU A 161 4.05 7.56 16.00
N SER A 162 3.71 8.27 14.91
CA SER A 162 3.99 9.71 14.82
C SER A 162 3.20 10.48 15.89
N ASP A 163 3.74 11.61 16.32
CA ASP A 163 3.08 12.46 17.32
C ASP A 163 1.74 12.98 16.83
N TRP A 164 1.62 13.20 15.53
CA TRP A 164 0.35 13.57 14.89
C TRP A 164 -0.74 12.50 15.07
N VAL A 165 -0.41 11.21 14.89
CA VAL A 165 -1.36 10.10 15.11
C VAL A 165 -1.70 9.95 16.59
N LYS A 166 -0.72 10.12 17.49
CA LYS A 166 -0.94 10.08 18.94
C LYS A 166 -1.88 11.20 19.39
N GLN A 167 -1.70 12.42 18.90
CA GLN A 167 -2.60 13.54 19.19
C GLN A 167 -4.03 13.27 18.72
N ILE A 168 -4.18 12.73 17.51
CA ILE A 168 -5.50 12.34 16.97
C ILE A 168 -6.15 11.28 17.87
N GLN A 169 -5.40 10.28 18.32
CA GLN A 169 -5.90 9.21 19.18
C GLN A 169 -6.32 9.76 20.57
N GLN A 170 -5.55 10.69 21.15
CA GLN A 170 -5.88 11.33 22.42
C GLN A 170 -7.13 12.21 22.32
N ASN A 171 -7.26 12.99 21.27
CA ASN A 171 -8.44 13.83 21.03
C ASN A 171 -9.69 12.99 20.80
N SER A 172 -9.59 11.85 20.12
CA SER A 172 -10.72 10.94 19.89
C SER A 172 -11.22 10.26 21.17
N THR A 173 -10.33 9.98 22.13
CA THR A 173 -10.72 9.44 23.45
C THR A 173 -11.41 10.49 24.34
N SER A 174 -11.11 11.75 24.15
CA SER A 174 -11.76 12.86 24.89
C SER A 174 -13.15 13.20 24.34
N ASP A 175 -13.38 12.95 23.06
CA ASP A 175 -14.61 13.32 22.34
C ASP A 175 -15.63 12.17 22.22
N SER A 176 -15.26 10.96 22.65
CA SER A 176 -16.14 9.77 22.59
C SER A 176 -17.44 9.87 23.37
N GLY A 177 -17.63 10.93 24.16
CA GLY A 177 -18.86 11.23 24.89
C GLY A 177 -19.90 12.07 24.12
N THR A 178 -19.53 12.72 23.02
CA THR A 178 -20.39 13.67 22.31
C THR A 178 -21.02 13.14 21.02
N TRP A 179 -20.47 12.06 20.44
CA TRP A 179 -20.94 11.51 19.16
C TRP A 179 -22.29 10.77 19.24
N GLU A 180 -22.69 10.32 20.42
CA GLU A 180 -23.95 9.56 20.60
C GLU A 180 -25.22 10.46 20.63
N LYS A 181 -25.09 11.78 20.64
CA LYS A 181 -26.24 12.68 20.89
C LYS A 181 -26.65 13.62 19.77
N GLU A 182 -25.90 13.77 18.70
CA GLU A 182 -26.33 14.62 17.60
C GLU A 182 -26.60 13.85 16.31
N HIS A 183 -27.86 13.52 16.05
CA HIS A 183 -28.38 13.17 14.74
C HIS A 183 -28.31 14.39 13.81
N THR A 184 -27.10 14.88 13.54
CA THR A 184 -26.91 15.94 12.55
C THR A 184 -27.14 15.35 11.15
N PRO A 185 -28.03 15.96 10.33
CA PRO A 185 -28.30 15.46 9.00
C PRO A 185 -27.04 15.45 8.14
N PHE A 186 -26.91 14.43 7.27
CA PHE A 186 -25.77 14.18 6.39
C PHE A 186 -25.23 15.45 5.71
N PHE A 187 -26.14 16.28 5.18
CA PHE A 187 -25.75 17.50 4.49
C PHE A 187 -25.03 18.56 5.36
N ARG A 188 -25.24 18.56 6.65
CA ARG A 188 -24.53 19.47 7.57
C ARG A 188 -23.13 18.92 7.95
N ARG A 189 -22.93 17.62 7.87
CA ARG A 189 -21.63 16.98 8.12
C ARG A 189 -20.72 16.96 6.90
N LEU A 190 -21.28 16.97 5.71
CA LEU A 190 -20.52 16.86 4.45
C LEU A 190 -19.37 17.90 4.33
N PRO A 191 -19.56 19.20 4.62
CA PRO A 191 -18.45 20.15 4.55
C PRO A 191 -17.35 19.88 5.58
N ILE A 192 -17.68 19.36 6.76
CA ILE A 192 -16.69 19.00 7.79
C ILE A 192 -15.89 17.79 7.31
N ILE A 193 -16.56 16.77 6.79
CA ILE A 193 -15.93 15.56 6.20
C ILE A 193 -14.99 15.96 5.05
N MET A 194 -15.44 16.85 4.15
CA MET A 194 -14.59 17.33 3.05
C MET A 194 -13.37 18.11 3.55
N GLN A 195 -13.52 18.90 4.60
CA GLN A 195 -12.43 19.64 5.20
C GLN A 195 -11.42 18.72 5.90
N GLU A 196 -11.89 17.68 6.60
CA GLU A 196 -11.02 16.65 7.22
C GLU A 196 -10.28 15.86 6.15
N ALA A 197 -10.97 15.38 5.11
CA ALA A 197 -10.35 14.69 3.98
C ALA A 197 -9.30 15.57 3.28
N TRP A 198 -9.59 16.85 3.06
CA TRP A 198 -8.63 17.80 2.50
C TRP A 198 -7.43 18.03 3.43
N GLY A 199 -7.65 18.04 4.73
CA GLY A 199 -6.59 18.09 5.74
C GLY A 199 -5.64 16.91 5.66
N ILE A 200 -6.16 15.70 5.45
CA ILE A 200 -5.37 14.48 5.23
C ILE A 200 -4.54 14.61 3.95
N VAL A 201 -5.17 14.99 2.83
CA VAL A 201 -4.49 15.18 1.53
C VAL A 201 -3.35 16.20 1.66
N LYS A 202 -3.61 17.38 2.24
CA LYS A 202 -2.57 18.38 2.48
C LYS A 202 -1.44 17.86 3.36
N GLY A 203 -1.77 17.08 4.37
CA GLY A 203 -0.80 16.52 5.31
C GLY A 203 0.17 15.53 4.67
N VAL A 204 -0.22 14.85 3.60
CA VAL A 204 0.60 13.86 2.91
C VAL A 204 1.11 14.33 1.53
N LEU A 205 0.65 15.49 1.04
CA LEU A 205 0.96 16.01 -0.30
C LEU A 205 2.47 16.04 -0.59
N LEU A 206 3.27 16.59 0.32
CA LEU A 206 4.71 16.69 0.14
C LEU A 206 5.37 15.32 0.00
N TYR A 207 4.92 14.36 0.81
CA TYR A 207 5.45 12.99 0.78
C TYR A 207 5.06 12.27 -0.52
N ILE A 208 3.84 12.53 -1.03
CA ILE A 208 3.38 12.03 -2.34
C ILE A 208 4.27 12.58 -3.45
N LEU A 209 4.51 13.88 -3.49
CA LEU A 209 5.33 14.52 -4.52
C LEU A 209 6.76 13.98 -4.53
N ILE A 210 7.38 13.83 -3.35
CA ILE A 210 8.72 13.26 -3.24
C ILE A 210 8.72 11.80 -3.70
N GLY A 211 7.76 11.01 -3.23
CA GLY A 211 7.67 9.59 -3.56
C GLY A 211 7.47 9.34 -5.04
N ILE A 212 6.51 10.02 -5.66
CA ILE A 212 6.25 9.89 -7.10
C ILE A 212 7.41 10.47 -7.91
N GLY A 213 8.08 11.52 -7.42
CA GLY A 213 9.27 12.08 -8.07
C GLY A 213 10.41 11.06 -8.18
N ILE A 214 10.67 10.30 -7.10
CA ILE A 214 11.64 9.19 -7.13
C ILE A 214 11.18 8.09 -8.10
N GLY A 215 9.90 7.70 -8.05
CA GLY A 215 9.32 6.70 -8.96
C GLY A 215 9.40 7.12 -10.43
N ALA A 216 9.10 8.38 -10.74
CA ALA A 216 9.20 8.95 -12.09
C ALA A 216 10.64 8.95 -12.62
N PHE A 217 11.60 9.31 -11.76
CA PHE A 217 13.02 9.22 -12.12
C PHE A 217 13.42 7.79 -12.46
N MET A 218 13.02 6.82 -11.65
CA MET A 218 13.32 5.41 -11.91
C MET A 218 12.65 4.92 -13.20
N HIS A 219 11.39 5.30 -13.45
CA HIS A 219 10.66 4.89 -14.65
C HIS A 219 11.30 5.38 -15.93
N GLY A 220 11.80 6.63 -15.96
CA GLY A 220 12.41 7.20 -17.16
C GLY A 220 13.88 6.79 -17.41
N TYR A 221 14.63 6.44 -16.38
CA TYR A 221 16.09 6.27 -16.48
C TYR A 221 16.61 4.85 -16.27
N VAL A 222 15.81 3.90 -15.73
CA VAL A 222 16.27 2.53 -15.52
C VAL A 222 15.80 1.62 -16.66
N PRO A 223 16.72 1.07 -17.47
CA PRO A 223 16.37 0.15 -18.55
C PRO A 223 15.78 -1.16 -18.00
N GLU A 224 14.75 -1.69 -18.65
CA GLU A 224 14.13 -2.97 -18.27
C GLU A 224 15.14 -4.13 -18.30
N GLY A 225 16.09 -4.13 -19.24
CA GLY A 225 17.14 -5.14 -19.36
C GLY A 225 18.13 -5.18 -18.18
N PHE A 226 18.21 -4.12 -17.36
CA PHE A 226 19.05 -4.10 -16.17
C PHE A 226 18.65 -5.16 -15.14
N PHE A 227 17.35 -5.35 -14.95
CA PHE A 227 16.83 -6.32 -13.98
C PHE A 227 17.07 -7.77 -14.40
N GLU A 228 17.01 -8.07 -15.70
CA GLU A 228 17.17 -9.42 -16.25
C GLU A 228 18.56 -9.99 -15.96
N GLN A 229 19.59 -9.15 -16.09
CA GLN A 229 20.98 -9.56 -15.88
C GLN A 229 21.25 -10.05 -14.44
N TYR A 230 20.57 -9.48 -13.46
CA TYR A 230 20.80 -9.76 -12.03
C TYR A 230 19.84 -10.79 -11.43
N MET A 231 18.70 -11.06 -12.08
CA MET A 231 17.65 -11.95 -11.58
C MET A 231 17.64 -13.35 -12.23
N SER A 232 18.75 -13.74 -12.88
CA SER A 232 18.86 -15.04 -13.58
C SER A 232 18.78 -16.24 -12.65
N LYS A 233 18.44 -17.43 -13.20
CA LYS A 233 18.30 -18.70 -12.48
C LYS A 233 19.56 -19.15 -11.74
N ASP A 234 20.74 -18.82 -12.24
CA ASP A 234 22.02 -19.32 -11.74
C ASP A 234 22.51 -18.58 -10.49
N ASN A 235 21.78 -17.55 -10.07
CA ASN A 235 22.15 -16.71 -8.94
C ASN A 235 21.29 -17.00 -7.72
N TRP A 236 21.87 -17.65 -6.70
CA TRP A 236 21.17 -17.85 -5.43
C TRP A 236 20.66 -16.54 -4.82
N PHE A 237 21.43 -15.47 -4.95
CA PHE A 237 21.02 -14.15 -4.44
C PHE A 237 19.99 -13.46 -5.32
N ALA A 238 19.46 -14.08 -6.37
CA ALA A 238 18.47 -13.47 -7.26
C ALA A 238 17.22 -12.98 -6.51
N VAL A 239 16.71 -13.75 -5.53
CA VAL A 239 15.53 -13.34 -4.75
C VAL A 239 15.83 -12.15 -3.83
N PRO A 240 16.84 -12.15 -2.93
CA PRO A 240 17.17 -10.96 -2.14
C PRO A 240 17.52 -9.75 -3.00
N LEU A 241 18.24 -9.96 -4.09
CA LEU A 241 18.66 -8.90 -4.98
C LEU A 241 17.46 -8.28 -5.70
N SER A 242 16.50 -9.09 -6.17
CA SER A 242 15.26 -8.61 -6.77
C SER A 242 14.46 -7.74 -5.81
N VAL A 243 14.38 -8.11 -4.54
CA VAL A 243 13.70 -7.32 -3.50
C VAL A 243 14.41 -5.99 -3.27
N VAL A 244 15.74 -5.98 -3.18
CA VAL A 244 16.52 -4.74 -2.99
C VAL A 244 16.39 -3.81 -4.20
N LEU A 245 16.44 -4.36 -5.41
CA LEU A 245 16.27 -3.59 -6.66
C LEU A 245 14.85 -3.03 -6.81
N ALA A 246 13.85 -3.69 -6.22
CA ALA A 246 12.48 -3.27 -6.23
C ALA A 246 12.20 -2.05 -5.32
N VAL A 247 12.93 -1.91 -4.19
CA VAL A 247 12.69 -0.87 -3.17
C VAL A 247 12.65 0.56 -3.73
N PRO A 248 13.58 0.99 -4.61
CA PRO A 248 13.51 2.33 -5.18
C PRO A 248 12.40 2.51 -6.22
N MET A 249 11.83 1.42 -6.72
CA MET A 249 10.80 1.48 -7.75
C MET A 249 9.43 1.72 -7.14
N TYR A 250 8.56 2.33 -7.94
CA TYR A 250 7.15 2.49 -7.61
C TYR A 250 6.31 2.07 -8.82
N ALA A 251 5.47 1.09 -8.62
CA ALA A 251 4.43 0.75 -9.58
C ALA A 251 3.18 0.27 -8.86
N ASN A 252 2.03 0.52 -9.45
CA ASN A 252 0.83 -0.12 -8.96
C ASN A 252 0.79 -1.59 -9.44
N ALA A 253 0.01 -2.41 -8.74
CA ALA A 253 -0.08 -3.84 -9.05
C ALA A 253 -0.48 -4.11 -10.51
N ALA A 254 -1.38 -3.32 -11.10
CA ALA A 254 -1.81 -3.46 -12.49
C ALA A 254 -0.69 -3.14 -13.50
N GLY A 255 0.20 -2.20 -13.17
CA GLY A 255 1.31 -1.83 -14.05
C GLY A 255 2.47 -2.82 -14.02
N ILE A 256 2.70 -3.47 -12.86
CA ILE A 256 3.84 -4.38 -12.71
C ILE A 256 3.55 -5.80 -13.23
N VAL A 257 2.31 -6.27 -13.27
CA VAL A 257 1.97 -7.63 -13.72
C VAL A 257 2.46 -7.94 -15.14
N PRO A 258 2.29 -7.06 -16.16
CA PRO A 258 2.85 -7.30 -17.48
C PRO A 258 4.38 -7.43 -17.50
N VAL A 259 5.08 -6.66 -16.64
CA VAL A 259 6.54 -6.75 -16.50
C VAL A 259 6.94 -8.12 -15.93
N ILE A 260 6.20 -8.63 -14.95
CA ILE A 260 6.41 -9.96 -14.39
C ILE A 260 6.21 -11.06 -15.44
N GLU A 261 5.21 -10.90 -16.31
CA GLU A 261 4.98 -11.81 -17.44
C GLU A 261 6.19 -11.87 -18.36
N VAL A 262 6.73 -10.71 -18.75
CA VAL A 262 7.94 -10.60 -19.56
C VAL A 262 9.15 -11.23 -18.86
N PHE A 263 9.32 -10.99 -17.55
CA PHE A 263 10.42 -11.58 -16.78
C PHE A 263 10.38 -13.10 -16.78
N VAL A 264 9.19 -13.68 -16.56
CA VAL A 264 9.01 -15.15 -16.58
C VAL A 264 9.20 -15.68 -18.00
N ALA A 265 8.72 -15.00 -19.03
CA ALA A 265 8.93 -15.37 -20.44
C ALA A 265 10.42 -15.36 -20.82
N LYS A 266 11.24 -14.49 -20.24
CA LYS A 266 12.70 -14.42 -20.41
C LYS A 266 13.47 -15.42 -19.51
N GLY A 267 12.78 -16.26 -18.77
CA GLY A 267 13.38 -17.35 -17.99
C GLY A 267 13.78 -16.99 -16.56
N ILE A 268 13.35 -15.84 -16.03
CA ILE A 268 13.49 -15.51 -14.62
C ILE A 268 12.60 -16.46 -13.82
N PRO A 269 13.08 -17.07 -12.70
CA PRO A 269 12.27 -17.93 -11.86
C PRO A 269 11.03 -17.21 -11.35
N ILE A 270 9.88 -17.87 -11.41
CA ILE A 270 8.60 -17.24 -11.07
C ILE A 270 8.55 -16.71 -9.63
N GLY A 271 9.20 -17.39 -8.68
CA GLY A 271 9.26 -16.90 -7.31
C GLY A 271 10.12 -15.65 -7.15
N THR A 272 11.18 -15.49 -7.93
CA THR A 272 12.01 -14.28 -7.98
C THR A 272 11.19 -13.12 -8.56
N ALA A 273 10.46 -13.35 -9.64
CA ALA A 273 9.60 -12.38 -10.28
C ALA A 273 8.44 -11.94 -9.35
N LEU A 274 7.80 -12.88 -8.64
CA LEU A 274 6.77 -12.59 -7.66
C LEU A 274 7.31 -11.83 -6.43
N ALA A 275 8.50 -12.18 -5.94
CA ALA A 275 9.15 -11.45 -4.85
C ALA A 275 9.47 -10.01 -5.24
N PHE A 276 9.97 -9.80 -6.47
CA PHE A 276 10.18 -8.48 -7.03
C PHE A 276 8.87 -7.66 -7.06
N MET A 277 7.79 -8.23 -7.59
CA MET A 277 6.49 -7.58 -7.61
C MET A 277 6.01 -7.20 -6.22
N MET A 278 6.02 -8.16 -5.26
CA MET A 278 5.60 -7.90 -3.89
C MET A 278 6.40 -6.75 -3.26
N ALA A 279 7.70 -6.69 -3.54
CA ALA A 279 8.58 -5.63 -3.04
C ALA A 279 8.31 -4.27 -3.69
N VAL A 280 8.10 -4.20 -5.01
CA VAL A 280 7.73 -2.95 -5.72
C VAL A 280 6.43 -2.37 -5.18
N VAL A 281 5.44 -3.24 -4.91
CA VAL A 281 4.11 -2.79 -4.47
C VAL A 281 4.06 -2.49 -2.99
N GLY A 282 4.78 -3.25 -2.15
CA GLY A 282 4.65 -3.19 -0.68
C GLY A 282 5.83 -2.58 0.08
N LEU A 283 6.99 -2.36 -0.57
CA LEU A 283 8.23 -1.89 0.08
C LEU A 283 8.86 -0.69 -0.61
N SER A 284 8.13 -0.01 -1.49
CA SER A 284 8.69 1.08 -2.28
C SER A 284 9.09 2.29 -1.41
N LEU A 285 10.15 3.01 -1.82
CA LEU A 285 10.54 4.28 -1.18
C LEU A 285 9.39 5.30 -1.15
N PRO A 286 8.60 5.46 -2.22
CA PRO A 286 7.39 6.28 -2.17
C PRO A 286 6.44 5.89 -1.05
N GLU A 287 6.20 4.60 -0.83
CA GLU A 287 5.35 4.11 0.26
C GLU A 287 5.94 4.44 1.64
N ALA A 288 7.26 4.26 1.82
CA ALA A 288 7.95 4.65 3.04
C ALA A 288 7.77 6.14 3.36
N THR A 289 7.84 7.01 2.34
CA THR A 289 7.62 8.45 2.51
C THR A 289 6.18 8.78 2.90
N LEU A 290 5.20 8.08 2.34
CA LEU A 290 3.79 8.22 2.72
C LEU A 290 3.54 7.75 4.16
N LEU A 291 4.09 6.61 4.55
CA LEU A 291 3.97 6.06 5.90
C LEU A 291 4.67 6.93 6.95
N LYS A 292 5.64 7.77 6.56
CA LYS A 292 6.33 8.69 7.48
C LYS A 292 5.38 9.67 8.18
N LYS A 293 4.25 9.99 7.59
CA LYS A 293 3.24 10.84 8.23
C LYS A 293 2.61 10.17 9.44
N VAL A 294 2.44 8.85 9.42
CA VAL A 294 1.74 8.08 10.46
C VAL A 294 2.70 7.31 11.37
N MET A 295 3.93 7.04 10.91
CA MET A 295 4.94 6.24 11.60
C MET A 295 6.28 6.99 11.70
N THR A 296 7.06 6.68 12.74
CA THR A 296 8.46 7.13 12.81
C THR A 296 9.35 6.30 11.89
N TRP A 297 10.53 6.82 11.51
CA TRP A 297 11.50 6.08 10.69
C TRP A 297 11.92 4.74 11.32
N ARG A 298 11.96 4.66 12.64
CA ARG A 298 12.26 3.41 13.37
C ARG A 298 11.17 2.36 13.13
N LEU A 299 9.91 2.77 13.19
CA LEU A 299 8.78 1.86 12.95
C LEU A 299 8.73 1.41 11.49
N ILE A 300 8.97 2.33 10.55
CA ILE A 300 9.05 2.01 9.11
C ILE A 300 10.18 1.01 8.85
N GLY A 301 11.35 1.20 9.46
CA GLY A 301 12.47 0.26 9.33
C GLY A 301 12.15 -1.14 9.85
N ILE A 302 11.49 -1.25 11.00
CA ILE A 302 11.04 -2.54 11.55
C ILE A 302 9.98 -3.19 10.66
N PHE A 303 9.00 -2.40 10.21
CA PHE A 303 7.92 -2.84 9.34
C PHE A 303 8.46 -3.34 8.00
N PHE A 304 9.27 -2.54 7.30
CA PHE A 304 9.87 -2.91 6.02
C PHE A 304 10.85 -4.08 6.17
N GLY A 305 11.67 -4.09 7.22
CA GLY A 305 12.61 -5.18 7.47
C GLY A 305 11.90 -6.53 7.64
N LEU A 306 10.81 -6.55 8.41
CA LEU A 306 10.02 -7.77 8.60
C LEU A 306 9.37 -8.24 7.29
N ILE A 307 8.74 -7.33 6.54
CA ILE A 307 8.09 -7.66 5.28
C ILE A 307 9.13 -8.12 4.24
N THR A 308 10.28 -7.46 4.16
CA THR A 308 11.40 -7.86 3.30
C THR A 308 11.82 -9.32 3.58
N LEU A 309 12.00 -9.66 4.85
CA LEU A 309 12.37 -11.02 5.25
C LEU A 309 11.32 -12.03 4.77
N PHE A 310 10.04 -11.74 4.98
CA PHE A 310 8.96 -12.62 4.57
C PHE A 310 8.84 -12.74 3.04
N ILE A 311 9.00 -11.64 2.30
CA ILE A 311 8.98 -11.67 0.83
C ILE A 311 10.13 -12.52 0.30
N ILE A 312 11.33 -12.39 0.85
CA ILE A 312 12.47 -13.24 0.47
C ILE A 312 12.17 -14.72 0.75
N MET A 313 11.65 -15.04 1.94
CA MET A 313 11.27 -16.43 2.26
C MET A 313 10.21 -16.97 1.29
N LEU A 314 9.18 -16.18 0.98
CA LEU A 314 8.14 -16.55 0.02
C LEU A 314 8.69 -16.71 -1.40
N GLY A 315 9.60 -15.84 -1.84
CA GLY A 315 10.26 -15.94 -3.13
C GLY A 315 11.00 -17.27 -3.33
N TYR A 316 11.76 -17.69 -2.31
CA TYR A 316 12.39 -19.01 -2.33
C TYR A 316 11.37 -20.15 -2.28
N LEU A 317 10.33 -20.02 -1.45
CA LEU A 317 9.28 -21.02 -1.38
C LEU A 317 8.57 -21.19 -2.73
N TYR A 318 8.25 -20.10 -3.41
CA TYR A 318 7.63 -20.12 -4.74
C TYR A 318 8.55 -20.78 -5.77
N ASN A 319 9.85 -20.50 -5.74
CA ASN A 319 10.83 -21.17 -6.63
C ASN A 319 10.94 -22.68 -6.39
N MET A 320 10.55 -23.16 -5.19
CA MET A 320 10.54 -24.60 -4.87
C MET A 320 9.23 -25.29 -5.26
N VAL A 321 8.10 -24.56 -5.23
CA VAL A 321 6.74 -25.14 -5.36
C VAL A 321 6.17 -24.94 -6.76
N LEU A 322 6.55 -23.85 -7.43
CA LEU A 322 6.08 -23.45 -8.75
C LEU A 322 7.12 -23.72 -9.85
#